data_badfd0e9bf0cdd72458629b746d29e30
#
_entry.id   badfd0e9bf0cdd72458629b746d29e30
#
_cell.length_a   1.000
_cell.length_b   1.000
_cell.length_c   1.000
_cell.angle_alpha   90.00
_cell.angle_beta   90.00
_cell.angle_gamma   90.00
#
_symmetry.space_group_name_H-M   'P 1'
#
loop_
_entity.id
_entity.type
_entity.pdbx_description
1 polymer ?
#
loop_
_entity_poly.entity_id
_entity_poly.type
_entity_poly.pdbx_seq_one_letter_code
_entity_poly.pdbx_strand_id
1 'polypeptide(L)'
;KTLIITGGSKGLGLGLANEYHKNGYRVISISRSKLKKLYTVEQYKCDLSKTDTIENVLKEIFSHLDKKNTTHLTLINNAGDLGTVNTLDNLSPSDISYTIHVNLIAPLVLSSQFIKLSKGWDCIKQIINISSGAAINPYESWSMYCASKAGLDMMTKVISKEQKEVKHGVSIVSIYPGVVDTDMQAEARNTPKENFKSV
;
A
#
# COMPACT_ATOMS: atom_id res chain seq x y z
N LYS A 1 -0.74 12.41 -16.23
CA LYS A 1 -0.52 12.04 -14.80
C LYS A 1 -1.11 10.66 -14.56
N THR A 2 -0.38 9.79 -13.87
CA THR A 2 -0.84 8.42 -13.58
C THR A 2 -0.69 8.12 -12.09
N LEU A 3 -1.73 7.51 -11.52
CA LEU A 3 -1.73 6.90 -10.19
C LEU A 3 -1.84 5.38 -10.33
N ILE A 4 -0.96 4.66 -9.67
CA ILE A 4 -1.09 3.23 -9.38
C ILE A 4 -1.38 3.11 -7.88
N ILE A 5 -2.49 2.47 -7.52
CA ILE A 5 -2.88 2.34 -6.11
C ILE A 5 -3.23 0.89 -5.77
N THR A 6 -2.73 0.40 -4.63
CA THR A 6 -3.15 -0.90 -4.12
C THR A 6 -4.34 -0.77 -3.17
N GLY A 7 -5.28 -1.73 -3.23
CA GLY A 7 -6.47 -1.69 -2.39
C GLY A 7 -7.46 -0.57 -2.74
N GLY A 8 -7.47 -0.10 -4.01
CA GLY A 8 -8.35 0.98 -4.48
C GLY A 8 -9.84 0.61 -4.62
N SER A 9 -10.26 -0.58 -4.19
CA SER A 9 -11.62 -1.08 -4.37
C SER A 9 -12.57 -0.73 -3.21
N LYS A 10 -12.08 -0.31 -2.05
CA LYS A 10 -12.89 0.05 -0.87
C LYS A 10 -12.18 1.02 0.06
N GLY A 11 -12.93 1.54 1.04
CA GLY A 11 -12.40 2.37 2.13
C GLY A 11 -11.57 3.56 1.64
N LEU A 12 -10.46 3.84 2.34
CA LEU A 12 -9.55 4.94 2.04
C LEU A 12 -9.03 4.88 0.59
N GLY A 13 -8.65 3.68 0.12
CA GLY A 13 -8.11 3.51 -1.23
C GLY A 13 -9.10 3.89 -2.33
N LEU A 14 -10.38 3.59 -2.16
CA LEU A 14 -11.45 4.01 -3.08
C LEU A 14 -11.63 5.53 -3.06
N GLY A 15 -11.61 6.14 -1.87
CA GLY A 15 -11.67 7.61 -1.73
C GLY A 15 -10.51 8.30 -2.46
N LEU A 16 -9.28 7.81 -2.25
CA LEU A 16 -8.09 8.31 -2.93
C LEU A 16 -8.19 8.12 -4.45
N ALA A 17 -8.58 6.94 -4.93
CA ALA A 17 -8.72 6.66 -6.35
C ALA A 17 -9.69 7.63 -7.04
N ASN A 18 -10.84 7.88 -6.41
CA ASN A 18 -11.85 8.83 -6.91
C ASN A 18 -11.33 10.26 -6.91
N GLU A 19 -10.63 10.68 -5.87
CA GLU A 19 -10.12 12.05 -5.77
C GLU A 19 -9.01 12.32 -6.79
N TYR A 20 -8.08 11.37 -6.98
CA TYR A 20 -7.07 11.48 -8.03
C TYR A 20 -7.68 11.50 -9.44
N HIS A 21 -8.73 10.68 -9.68
CA HIS A 21 -9.44 10.70 -10.96
C HIS A 21 -10.07 12.07 -11.24
N LYS A 22 -10.78 12.68 -10.27
CA LYS A 22 -11.34 14.03 -10.37
C LYS A 22 -10.29 15.09 -10.71
N ASN A 23 -9.05 14.89 -10.24
CA ASN A 23 -7.91 15.77 -10.50
C ASN A 23 -7.15 15.43 -11.80
N GLY A 24 -7.77 14.66 -12.70
CA GLY A 24 -7.27 14.38 -14.04
C GLY A 24 -6.14 13.35 -14.11
N TYR A 25 -6.03 12.47 -13.12
CA TYR A 25 -5.12 11.33 -13.18
C TYR A 25 -5.77 10.14 -13.89
N ARG A 26 -5.00 9.45 -14.72
CA ARG A 26 -5.27 8.07 -15.08
C ARG A 26 -5.06 7.23 -13.82
N VAL A 27 -6.09 6.56 -13.33
CA VAL A 27 -6.04 5.78 -12.09
C VAL A 27 -6.05 4.29 -12.41
N ILE A 28 -5.08 3.57 -11.86
CA ILE A 28 -4.89 2.13 -12.00
C ILE A 28 -4.93 1.52 -10.60
N SER A 29 -5.93 0.67 -10.34
CA SER A 29 -6.11 -0.01 -9.06
C SER A 29 -5.66 -1.47 -9.13
N ILE A 30 -4.82 -1.87 -8.20
CA ILE A 30 -4.39 -3.25 -7.98
C ILE A 30 -5.12 -3.80 -6.76
N SER A 31 -5.96 -4.82 -6.92
CA SER A 31 -6.75 -5.40 -5.82
C SER A 31 -7.16 -6.85 -6.08
N ARG A 32 -7.54 -7.58 -5.03
CA ARG A 32 -8.01 -8.97 -5.13
C ARG A 32 -9.32 -9.11 -5.90
N SER A 33 -10.18 -8.09 -5.83
CA SER A 33 -11.50 -8.08 -6.49
C SER A 33 -11.67 -6.86 -7.37
N LYS A 34 -12.32 -7.03 -8.52
CA LYS A 34 -12.72 -5.94 -9.41
C LYS A 34 -14.11 -5.45 -9.02
N LEU A 35 -14.30 -4.14 -8.95
CA LEU A 35 -15.61 -3.52 -8.75
C LEU A 35 -16.31 -3.31 -10.10
N LYS A 36 -17.50 -3.88 -10.27
CA LYS A 36 -18.29 -3.78 -11.51
C LYS A 36 -18.72 -2.33 -11.86
N LYS A 37 -18.71 -1.41 -10.89
CA LYS A 37 -19.20 -0.02 -11.06
C LYS A 37 -18.10 1.05 -11.10
N LEU A 38 -16.82 0.67 -11.11
CA LEU A 38 -15.70 1.62 -11.16
C LEU A 38 -15.22 1.79 -12.61
N TYR A 39 -16.06 2.37 -13.47
CA TYR A 39 -15.76 2.55 -14.90
C TYR A 39 -14.63 3.53 -15.20
N THR A 40 -14.28 4.38 -14.22
CA THR A 40 -13.25 5.44 -14.36
C THR A 40 -11.86 5.01 -13.91
N VAL A 41 -11.71 3.78 -13.38
CA VAL A 41 -10.47 3.25 -12.83
C VAL A 41 -10.11 1.95 -13.54
N GLU A 42 -8.92 1.87 -14.10
CA GLU A 42 -8.38 0.62 -14.62
C GLU A 42 -8.09 -0.35 -13.47
N GLN A 43 -8.49 -1.60 -13.62
CA GLN A 43 -8.43 -2.55 -12.51
C GLN A 43 -7.63 -3.80 -12.87
N TYR A 44 -6.56 -4.04 -12.14
CA TYR A 44 -5.72 -5.24 -12.22
C TYR A 44 -5.97 -6.14 -11.02
N LYS A 45 -6.28 -7.40 -11.28
CA LYS A 45 -6.48 -8.39 -10.21
C LYS A 45 -5.13 -8.94 -9.76
N CYS A 46 -4.80 -8.74 -8.48
CA CYS A 46 -3.59 -9.28 -7.87
C CYS A 46 -3.84 -9.56 -6.38
N ASP A 47 -3.39 -10.71 -5.92
CA ASP A 47 -3.34 -11.06 -4.52
C ASP A 47 -1.94 -10.71 -3.99
N LEU A 48 -1.86 -9.65 -3.18
CA LEU A 48 -0.60 -9.14 -2.65
C LEU A 48 0.08 -10.06 -1.62
N SER A 49 -0.62 -11.09 -1.14
CA SER A 49 0.02 -12.15 -0.34
C SER A 49 0.90 -13.07 -1.19
N LYS A 50 0.73 -13.03 -2.53
CA LYS A 50 1.47 -13.82 -3.53
C LYS A 50 2.42 -12.91 -4.30
N THR A 51 3.54 -12.58 -3.70
CA THR A 51 4.47 -11.55 -4.21
C THR A 51 5.05 -11.86 -5.58
N ASP A 52 5.15 -13.13 -5.99
CA ASP A 52 5.65 -13.53 -7.30
C ASP A 52 4.83 -12.99 -8.48
N THR A 53 3.54 -12.69 -8.24
CA THR A 53 2.64 -12.16 -9.27
C THR A 53 2.76 -10.62 -9.43
N ILE A 54 3.29 -9.93 -8.44
CA ILE A 54 3.37 -8.45 -8.40
C ILE A 54 4.23 -7.91 -9.54
N GLU A 55 5.39 -8.53 -9.77
CA GLU A 55 6.32 -8.08 -10.82
C GLU A 55 5.65 -8.13 -12.21
N ASN A 56 4.94 -9.21 -12.52
CA ASN A 56 4.25 -9.37 -13.80
C ASN A 56 3.14 -8.34 -13.98
N VAL A 57 2.34 -8.10 -12.93
CA VAL A 57 1.27 -7.08 -12.95
C VAL A 57 1.85 -5.69 -13.18
N LEU A 58 2.94 -5.32 -12.51
CA LEU A 58 3.57 -4.02 -12.73
C LEU A 58 4.20 -3.91 -14.12
N LYS A 59 4.86 -4.94 -14.63
CA LYS A 59 5.38 -4.96 -16.01
C LYS A 59 4.26 -4.75 -17.03
N GLU A 60 3.13 -5.42 -16.85
CA GLU A 60 1.95 -5.25 -17.70
C GLU A 60 1.43 -3.81 -17.64
N ILE A 61 1.24 -3.26 -16.44
CA ILE A 61 0.82 -1.86 -16.25
C ILE A 61 1.77 -0.91 -16.98
N PHE A 62 3.08 -1.03 -16.74
CA PHE A 62 4.08 -0.16 -17.33
C PHE A 62 4.18 -0.27 -18.86
N SER A 63 3.86 -1.44 -19.46
CA SER A 63 3.82 -1.61 -20.91
C SER A 63 2.72 -0.79 -21.58
N HIS A 64 1.67 -0.40 -20.85
CA HIS A 64 0.56 0.43 -21.30
C HIS A 64 0.70 1.91 -20.91
N LEU A 65 1.83 2.31 -20.30
CA LEU A 65 2.10 3.72 -19.96
C LEU A 65 2.93 4.41 -21.03
N ASP A 66 2.57 5.64 -21.35
CA ASP A 66 3.35 6.49 -22.27
C ASP A 66 4.46 7.22 -21.50
N LYS A 67 5.69 6.71 -21.62
CA LYS A 67 6.87 7.29 -20.98
C LYS A 67 7.10 8.76 -21.41
N LYS A 68 6.83 9.11 -22.67
CA LYS A 68 7.15 10.43 -23.21
C LYS A 68 6.16 11.50 -22.73
N ASN A 69 4.90 11.13 -22.57
CA ASN A 69 3.82 12.06 -22.20
C ASN A 69 3.44 11.98 -20.71
N THR A 70 4.08 11.09 -19.94
CA THR A 70 3.84 11.01 -18.50
C THR A 70 4.60 12.11 -17.77
N THR A 71 3.88 13.01 -17.11
CA THR A 71 4.46 14.11 -16.32
C THR A 71 4.55 13.78 -14.83
N HIS A 72 3.63 12.95 -14.33
CA HIS A 72 3.57 12.52 -12.92
C HIS A 72 3.26 11.03 -12.89
N LEU A 73 4.02 10.29 -12.10
CA LEU A 73 3.82 8.87 -11.87
C LEU A 73 3.86 8.60 -10.36
N THR A 74 2.72 8.21 -9.80
CA THR A 74 2.56 7.99 -8.36
C THR A 74 2.18 6.54 -8.09
N LEU A 75 2.84 5.91 -7.11
CA LEU A 75 2.45 4.64 -6.51
C LEU A 75 1.93 4.90 -5.10
N ILE A 76 0.73 4.44 -4.77
CA ILE A 76 0.21 4.44 -3.41
C ILE A 76 0.10 3.00 -2.90
N ASN A 77 0.96 2.63 -1.95
CA ASN A 77 0.84 1.40 -1.19
C ASN A 77 -0.20 1.62 -0.07
N ASN A 78 -1.48 1.38 -0.41
CA ASN A 78 -2.60 1.58 0.50
C ASN A 78 -3.18 0.26 1.02
N ALA A 79 -3.07 -0.83 0.27
CA ALA A 79 -3.56 -2.12 0.73
C ALA A 79 -2.89 -2.51 2.06
N GLY A 80 -3.70 -2.95 3.00
CA GLY A 80 -3.25 -3.39 4.31
C GLY A 80 -4.30 -4.30 4.94
N ASP A 81 -3.85 -5.07 5.91
CA ASP A 81 -4.64 -6.02 6.68
C ASP A 81 -4.27 -5.88 8.15
N LEU A 82 -5.27 -5.81 9.05
CA LEU A 82 -5.03 -5.74 10.49
C LEU A 82 -4.49 -7.07 11.01
N GLY A 83 -4.88 -8.15 10.34
CA GLY A 83 -4.62 -9.51 10.77
C GLY A 83 -5.51 -9.93 11.94
N THR A 84 -5.28 -11.12 12.42
CA THR A 84 -5.98 -11.63 13.63
C THR A 84 -5.53 -10.85 14.86
N VAL A 85 -6.49 -10.22 15.55
CA VAL A 85 -6.24 -9.49 16.80
C VAL A 85 -6.19 -10.45 17.97
N ASN A 86 -4.99 -10.76 18.44
CA ASN A 86 -4.77 -11.66 19.56
C ASN A 86 -3.35 -11.48 20.13
N THR A 87 -3.09 -12.03 21.33
CA THR A 87 -1.73 -12.10 21.88
C THR A 87 -0.83 -12.99 21.01
N LEU A 88 0.47 -12.69 20.97
CA LEU A 88 1.41 -13.30 20.04
C LEU A 88 1.45 -14.84 20.12
N ASP A 89 1.33 -15.38 21.31
CA ASP A 89 1.32 -16.83 21.59
C ASP A 89 0.07 -17.56 21.04
N ASN A 90 -0.98 -16.81 20.74
CA ASN A 90 -2.24 -17.33 20.18
C ASN A 90 -2.39 -17.06 18.67
N LEU A 91 -1.37 -16.52 18.03
CA LEU A 91 -1.39 -16.31 16.58
C LEU A 91 -0.83 -17.52 15.82
N SER A 92 -1.48 -17.89 14.73
CA SER A 92 -0.94 -18.93 13.87
C SER A 92 0.23 -18.42 13.02
N PRO A 93 1.22 -19.26 12.65
CA PRO A 93 2.28 -18.87 11.71
C PRO A 93 1.75 -18.39 10.37
N SER A 94 0.62 -18.91 9.90
CA SER A 94 -0.02 -18.47 8.65
C SER A 94 -0.59 -17.05 8.75
N ASP A 95 -1.21 -16.68 9.88
CA ASP A 95 -1.73 -15.32 10.10
C ASP A 95 -0.59 -14.31 10.13
N ILE A 96 0.47 -14.63 10.87
CA ILE A 96 1.67 -13.80 10.95
C ILE A 96 2.26 -13.61 9.55
N SER A 97 2.48 -14.70 8.81
CA SER A 97 3.05 -14.66 7.47
C SER A 97 2.20 -13.84 6.51
N TYR A 98 0.87 -14.05 6.49
CA TYR A 98 -0.05 -13.33 5.63
C TYR A 98 -0.03 -11.82 5.88
N THR A 99 -0.15 -11.39 7.13
CA THR A 99 -0.18 -9.97 7.50
C THR A 99 1.16 -9.28 7.14
N ILE A 100 2.29 -9.90 7.43
CA ILE A 100 3.61 -9.36 7.06
C ILE A 100 3.78 -9.30 5.54
N HIS A 101 3.33 -10.31 4.79
CA HIS A 101 3.38 -10.29 3.33
C HIS A 101 2.59 -9.13 2.74
N VAL A 102 1.34 -8.94 3.16
CA VAL A 102 0.47 -7.88 2.62
C VAL A 102 0.95 -6.50 3.01
N ASN A 103 1.34 -6.30 4.28
CA ASN A 103 1.61 -4.97 4.82
C ASN A 103 3.05 -4.48 4.61
N LEU A 104 4.01 -5.38 4.40
CA LEU A 104 5.43 -5.03 4.32
C LEU A 104 6.11 -5.60 3.08
N ILE A 105 6.03 -6.90 2.82
CA ILE A 105 6.76 -7.51 1.71
C ILE A 105 6.19 -7.03 0.37
N ALA A 106 4.87 -7.00 0.20
CA ALA A 106 4.25 -6.50 -1.02
C ALA A 106 4.60 -5.03 -1.32
N PRO A 107 4.52 -4.08 -0.37
CA PRO A 107 5.02 -2.71 -0.56
C PRO A 107 6.50 -2.63 -0.92
N LEU A 108 7.37 -3.48 -0.34
CA LEU A 108 8.78 -3.58 -0.72
C LEU A 108 8.95 -3.97 -2.18
N VAL A 109 8.26 -5.04 -2.62
CA VAL A 109 8.32 -5.54 -3.99
C VAL A 109 7.75 -4.51 -4.97
N LEU A 110 6.58 -3.93 -4.65
CA LEU A 110 5.94 -2.88 -5.46
C LEU A 110 6.85 -1.66 -5.62
N SER A 111 7.47 -1.19 -4.54
CA SER A 111 8.38 -0.04 -4.56
C SER A 111 9.64 -0.34 -5.37
N SER A 112 10.23 -1.51 -5.19
CA SER A 112 11.40 -1.96 -5.95
C SER A 112 11.11 -2.02 -7.45
N GLN A 113 10.01 -2.65 -7.85
CA GLN A 113 9.63 -2.76 -9.26
C GLN A 113 9.24 -1.40 -9.86
N PHE A 114 8.54 -0.55 -9.11
CA PHE A 114 8.20 0.81 -9.53
C PHE A 114 9.46 1.63 -9.83
N ILE A 115 10.44 1.63 -8.93
CA ILE A 115 11.73 2.31 -9.10
C ILE A 115 12.46 1.76 -10.33
N LYS A 116 12.55 0.43 -10.46
CA LYS A 116 13.22 -0.26 -11.57
C LYS A 116 12.59 0.08 -12.92
N LEU A 117 11.26 -0.03 -13.05
CA LEU A 117 10.52 0.15 -14.28
C LEU A 117 10.42 1.63 -14.71
N SER A 118 10.44 2.57 -13.74
CA SER A 118 10.43 4.01 -14.02
C SER A 118 11.83 4.62 -14.13
N LYS A 119 12.89 3.82 -14.10
CA LYS A 119 14.27 4.31 -14.23
C LYS A 119 14.46 5.05 -15.57
N GLY A 120 15.03 6.26 -15.48
CA GLY A 120 15.27 7.09 -16.68
C GLY A 120 14.00 7.70 -17.32
N TRP A 121 12.85 7.70 -16.59
CA TRP A 121 11.70 8.51 -16.98
C TRP A 121 11.91 9.96 -16.49
N ASP A 122 11.69 10.91 -17.39
CA ASP A 122 11.79 12.34 -17.09
C ASP A 122 10.42 12.88 -16.65
N CYS A 123 10.01 12.48 -15.45
CA CYS A 123 8.75 12.89 -14.83
C CYS A 123 8.89 12.95 -13.30
N ILE A 124 7.95 13.61 -12.66
CA ILE A 124 7.83 13.57 -11.19
C ILE A 124 7.38 12.17 -10.77
N LYS A 125 8.18 11.52 -9.94
CA LYS A 125 7.91 10.16 -9.44
C LYS A 125 7.75 10.16 -7.93
N GLN A 126 6.68 9.53 -7.46
CA GLN A 126 6.35 9.51 -6.04
C GLN A 126 5.85 8.13 -5.60
N ILE A 127 6.29 7.70 -4.42
CA ILE A 127 5.72 6.57 -3.69
C ILE A 127 5.14 7.11 -2.38
N ILE A 128 3.90 6.74 -2.09
CA ILE A 128 3.21 7.07 -0.84
C ILE A 128 2.84 5.76 -0.15
N ASN A 129 3.38 5.54 1.04
CA ASN A 129 3.06 4.40 1.87
C ASN A 129 2.01 4.79 2.92
N ILE A 130 0.85 4.14 2.93
CA ILE A 130 -0.16 4.35 3.97
C ILE A 130 0.27 3.54 5.20
N SER A 131 0.86 4.26 6.13
CA SER A 131 1.30 3.74 7.42
C SER A 131 0.20 3.90 8.49
N SER A 132 0.57 3.89 9.75
CA SER A 132 -0.34 3.96 10.89
C SER A 132 0.39 4.50 12.12
N GLY A 133 -0.35 5.05 13.07
CA GLY A 133 0.17 5.30 14.42
C GLY A 133 0.75 4.05 15.09
N ALA A 134 0.34 2.87 14.66
CA ALA A 134 0.88 1.58 15.11
C ALA A 134 2.36 1.34 14.69
N ALA A 135 2.90 2.15 13.80
CA ALA A 135 4.33 2.12 13.47
C ALA A 135 5.22 2.68 14.59
N ILE A 136 4.68 3.51 15.46
CA ILE A 136 5.40 4.21 16.54
C ILE A 136 4.83 3.95 17.93
N ASN A 137 3.57 3.55 18.03
CA ASN A 137 2.93 3.25 19.30
C ASN A 137 2.65 1.74 19.38
N PRO A 138 3.02 1.07 20.49
CA PRO A 138 2.67 -0.33 20.71
C PRO A 138 1.20 -0.45 21.08
N TYR A 139 0.52 -1.39 20.43
CA TYR A 139 -0.84 -1.79 20.78
C TYR A 139 -0.87 -3.27 21.14
N GLU A 140 -1.43 -3.58 22.29
CA GLU A 140 -1.64 -4.98 22.69
C GLU A 140 -2.42 -5.73 21.61
N SER A 141 -2.10 -7.00 21.40
CA SER A 141 -2.74 -7.89 20.43
C SER A 141 -2.57 -7.50 18.95
N TRP A 142 -1.77 -6.47 18.63
CA TRP A 142 -1.46 -6.03 17.26
C TRP A 142 0.03 -6.22 16.87
N SER A 143 0.70 -7.20 17.47
CA SER A 143 2.15 -7.39 17.32
C SER A 143 2.59 -7.45 15.86
N MET A 144 1.94 -8.24 15.00
CA MET A 144 2.29 -8.34 13.58
C MET A 144 1.92 -7.08 12.79
N TYR A 145 0.81 -6.41 13.13
CA TYR A 145 0.42 -5.16 12.48
C TYR A 145 1.42 -4.04 12.82
N CYS A 146 1.71 -3.84 14.11
CA CYS A 146 2.70 -2.87 14.57
C CYS A 146 4.07 -3.10 13.93
N ALA A 147 4.56 -4.35 13.97
CA ALA A 147 5.84 -4.72 13.34
C ALA A 147 5.87 -4.43 11.84
N SER A 148 4.78 -4.76 11.12
CA SER A 148 4.68 -4.51 9.67
C SER A 148 4.70 -3.02 9.34
N LYS A 149 4.00 -2.19 10.12
CA LYS A 149 3.93 -0.74 9.89
C LYS A 149 5.23 -0.03 10.30
N ALA A 150 5.88 -0.46 11.37
CA ALA A 150 7.23 0.00 11.73
C ALA A 150 8.27 -0.34 10.65
N GLY A 151 8.20 -1.56 10.11
CA GLY A 151 9.03 -1.99 8.98
C GLY A 151 8.78 -1.15 7.71
N LEU A 152 7.52 -0.85 7.40
CA LEU A 152 7.13 0.00 6.28
C LEU A 152 7.72 1.41 6.39
N ASP A 153 7.71 1.99 7.59
CA ASP A 153 8.29 3.31 7.84
C ASP A 153 9.82 3.31 7.72
N MET A 154 10.47 2.29 8.26
CA MET A 154 11.92 2.17 8.13
C MET A 154 12.32 1.97 6.66
N MET A 155 11.61 1.11 5.91
CA MET A 155 11.79 0.94 4.47
C MET A 155 11.68 2.28 3.72
N THR A 156 10.66 3.08 4.05
CA THR A 156 10.45 4.40 3.45
C THR A 156 11.66 5.32 3.67
N LYS A 157 12.17 5.37 4.90
CA LYS A 157 13.36 6.19 5.26
C LYS A 157 14.60 5.74 4.51
N VAL A 158 14.82 4.44 4.37
CA VAL A 158 15.99 3.88 3.64
C VAL A 158 15.90 4.22 2.17
N ILE A 159 14.77 3.92 1.51
CA ILE A 159 14.59 4.20 0.08
C ILE A 159 14.68 5.71 -0.21
N SER A 160 14.16 6.57 0.69
CA SER A 160 14.29 8.02 0.56
C SER A 160 15.75 8.47 0.49
N LYS A 161 16.62 7.87 1.33
CA LYS A 161 18.07 8.14 1.29
C LYS A 161 18.72 7.64 0.00
N GLU A 162 18.36 6.42 -0.44
CA GLU A 162 18.89 5.81 -1.67
C GLU A 162 18.53 6.62 -2.93
N GLN A 163 17.31 7.18 -2.97
CA GLN A 163 16.81 7.90 -4.14
C GLN A 163 17.20 9.39 -4.19
N LYS A 164 17.70 9.96 -3.08
CA LYS A 164 17.99 11.39 -2.95
C LYS A 164 19.00 11.90 -3.98
N GLU A 165 20.05 11.13 -4.23
CA GLU A 165 21.15 11.52 -5.14
C GLU A 165 20.96 10.95 -6.57
N VAL A 166 19.84 10.23 -6.80
CA VAL A 166 19.55 9.67 -8.14
C VAL A 166 18.95 10.74 -9.03
N LYS A 167 19.53 10.97 -10.22
CA LYS A 167 18.95 11.87 -11.21
C LYS A 167 17.53 11.41 -11.57
N HIS A 168 16.55 12.28 -11.41
CA HIS A 168 15.13 11.93 -11.51
C HIS A 168 14.75 10.75 -10.59
N GLY A 169 15.28 10.76 -9.35
CA GLY A 169 14.94 9.77 -8.32
C GLY A 169 13.47 9.80 -7.93
N VAL A 170 13.05 8.82 -7.16
CA VAL A 170 11.67 8.70 -6.65
C VAL A 170 11.57 9.36 -5.28
N SER A 171 10.65 10.32 -5.12
CA SER A 171 10.29 10.82 -3.79
C SER A 171 9.43 9.77 -3.08
N ILE A 172 9.73 9.45 -1.83
CA ILE A 172 8.96 8.47 -1.06
C ILE A 172 8.65 8.99 0.35
N VAL A 173 7.39 8.82 0.77
CA VAL A 173 6.90 9.24 2.08
C VAL A 173 5.95 8.21 2.70
N SER A 174 5.91 8.16 4.03
CA SER A 174 4.87 7.49 4.80
C SER A 174 3.83 8.50 5.28
N ILE A 175 2.55 8.15 5.21
CA ILE A 175 1.43 8.97 5.70
C ILE A 175 0.69 8.18 6.77
N TYR A 176 0.36 8.86 7.86
CA TYR A 176 -0.49 8.36 8.93
C TYR A 176 -1.89 8.99 8.77
N PRO A 177 -2.87 8.28 8.22
CA PRO A 177 -4.17 8.89 7.86
C PRO A 177 -5.05 9.22 9.08
N GLY A 178 -4.60 8.87 10.30
CA GLY A 178 -5.44 8.92 11.48
C GLY A 178 -6.51 7.84 11.49
N VAL A 179 -7.55 8.04 12.33
CA VAL A 179 -8.70 7.12 12.38
C VAL A 179 -9.64 7.47 11.24
N VAL A 180 -9.71 6.60 10.24
CA VAL A 180 -10.64 6.72 9.11
C VAL A 180 -11.71 5.66 9.24
N ASP A 181 -13.00 6.05 9.20
CA ASP A 181 -14.11 5.11 9.33
C ASP A 181 -14.16 4.16 8.12
N THR A 182 -13.64 2.96 8.31
CA THR A 182 -13.50 1.89 7.32
C THR A 182 -13.87 0.55 7.93
N ASP A 183 -14.06 -0.48 7.08
CA ASP A 183 -14.28 -1.87 7.55
C ASP A 183 -13.19 -2.31 8.54
N MET A 184 -11.93 -1.94 8.31
CA MET A 184 -10.81 -2.27 9.20
C MET A 184 -10.99 -1.64 10.59
N GLN A 185 -11.48 -0.41 10.68
CA GLN A 185 -11.79 0.22 11.97
C GLN A 185 -13.02 -0.40 12.65
N ALA A 186 -14.01 -0.82 11.87
CA ALA A 186 -15.14 -1.58 12.39
C ALA A 186 -14.68 -2.93 12.97
N GLU A 187 -13.77 -3.61 12.29
CA GLU A 187 -13.16 -4.87 12.76
C GLU A 187 -12.38 -4.66 14.07
N ALA A 188 -11.55 -3.62 14.15
CA ALA A 188 -10.83 -3.27 15.38
C ALA A 188 -11.78 -2.97 16.55
N ARG A 189 -12.85 -2.19 16.32
CA ARG A 189 -13.87 -1.87 17.36
C ARG A 189 -14.69 -3.09 17.83
N ASN A 190 -14.89 -4.06 16.96
CA ASN A 190 -15.65 -5.28 17.25
C ASN A 190 -14.80 -6.39 17.89
N THR A 191 -13.50 -6.16 18.09
CA THR A 191 -12.63 -7.11 18.79
C THR A 191 -13.07 -7.23 20.26
N PRO A 192 -13.20 -8.45 20.80
CA PRO A 192 -13.56 -8.66 22.22
C PRO A 192 -12.59 -7.91 23.14
N LYS A 193 -13.13 -7.25 24.18
CA LYS A 193 -12.31 -6.46 25.14
C LYS A 193 -11.26 -7.30 25.88
N GLU A 194 -11.46 -8.58 26.00
CA GLU A 194 -10.49 -9.54 26.57
C GLU A 194 -9.24 -9.67 25.71
N ASN A 195 -9.35 -9.45 24.38
CA ASN A 195 -8.25 -9.47 23.42
C ASN A 195 -7.66 -8.08 23.16
N PHE A 196 -8.26 -7.01 23.68
CA PHE A 196 -7.82 -5.64 23.45
C PHE A 196 -8.14 -4.75 24.66
N LYS A 197 -7.22 -4.70 25.62
CA LYS A 197 -7.41 -4.00 26.90
C LYS A 197 -7.17 -2.48 26.84
N SER A 198 -6.65 -1.97 25.72
CA SER A 198 -6.14 -0.58 25.59
C SER A 198 -7.00 0.35 24.73
N VAL A 199 -8.32 0.06 24.56
CA VAL A 199 -9.25 0.97 23.87
C VAL A 199 -10.17 1.64 24.85
#